data_581ef50e9df8b5cdee5dda6ae78918a4
#
_entry.id   581ef50e9df8b5cdee5dda6ae78918a4
#
_cell.length_a   1.000
_cell.length_b   1.000
_cell.length_c   1.000
_cell.angle_alpha   90.00
_cell.angle_beta   90.00
_cell.angle_gamma   90.00
#
_symmetry.space_group_name_H-M   'P 1'
#
loop_
_entity.id
_entity.type
_entity.pdbx_description
1 polymer ?
#
loop_
_entity_poly.entity_id
_entity_poly.type
_entity_poly.pdbx_seq_one_letter_code
_entity_poly.pdbx_strand_id
1 'polypeptide(L)'
;MKRSKMGSCTIALAALVAGLSVTQAKAQDVKLTYFTGPTGGSWIPIAGALKSIWEKADKRLSIENRPGAGLVNLKAIEEGKAEIGMGNLISTVDALNGIGQGITKPYVNVCHLANIYPQVQQIAARGDQGINALADLKGKSLGTLPRGNTTEVVASWIMDATGVGYKGLSKVNFASIADQANMFKDGQISVSMIISTLPTGGIMDMANSRPVRMLDIPDNIYNELVKKNAGFSRFTIPKGTYPGQDKDVQTVQFPAHVIVSCKLPDDVVYGMAKSMTDALPELVSVNSVFKGQSVKDFGAKVSIKFHPGAEKYFKEKGAL
;
A
#
# COMPACT_ATOMS: atom_id res chain seq x y z
N MET A 1 -83.32 -54.62 40.14
CA MET A 1 -83.36 -53.32 39.50
C MET A 1 -82.25 -52.43 40.05
N LYS A 2 -81.13 -52.16 39.28
CA LYS A 2 -80.22 -51.01 39.46
C LYS A 2 -79.37 -50.92 38.20
N ARG A 3 -79.53 -49.84 37.46
CA ARG A 3 -78.85 -49.55 36.22
C ARG A 3 -77.43 -49.06 36.53
N SER A 4 -76.43 -49.71 35.89
CA SER A 4 -75.08 -49.26 35.88
C SER A 4 -74.88 -48.22 34.73
N LYS A 5 -74.35 -47.07 35.10
CA LYS A 5 -73.94 -46.04 34.15
C LYS A 5 -72.48 -46.26 33.81
N MET A 6 -72.16 -46.57 32.54
CA MET A 6 -70.85 -46.55 31.97
C MET A 6 -70.42 -45.12 31.66
N GLY A 7 -69.37 -44.65 32.29
CA GLY A 7 -68.74 -43.33 31.99
C GLY A 7 -67.66 -43.51 30.96
N SER A 8 -67.81 -42.81 29.81
CA SER A 8 -66.82 -42.77 28.79
C SER A 8 -65.71 -41.79 29.18
N CYS A 9 -64.48 -42.28 29.27
CA CYS A 9 -63.30 -41.50 29.53
C CYS A 9 -62.69 -41.06 28.18
N THR A 10 -62.85 -39.80 27.79
CA THR A 10 -62.28 -39.24 26.60
C THR A 10 -60.90 -38.72 26.93
N ILE A 11 -59.85 -39.41 26.43
CA ILE A 11 -58.45 -38.94 26.53
C ILE A 11 -58.19 -37.90 25.43
N ALA A 12 -58.10 -36.63 25.82
CA ALA A 12 -57.67 -35.58 24.94
C ALA A 12 -56.12 -35.58 24.80
N LEU A 13 -55.61 -36.01 23.64
CA LEU A 13 -54.20 -35.96 23.29
C LEU A 13 -53.84 -34.53 22.84
N ALA A 14 -53.31 -33.72 23.76
CA ALA A 14 -52.80 -32.40 23.44
C ALA A 14 -51.43 -32.56 22.77
N ALA A 15 -51.36 -32.43 21.44
CA ALA A 15 -50.10 -32.37 20.67
C ALA A 15 -49.39 -31.00 20.94
N LEU A 16 -48.34 -31.05 21.73
CA LEU A 16 -47.44 -29.90 21.99
C LEU A 16 -46.57 -29.72 20.76
N VAL A 17 -46.97 -28.83 19.81
CA VAL A 17 -46.11 -28.38 18.71
C VAL A 17 -45.16 -27.33 19.30
N ALA A 18 -43.99 -27.79 19.74
CA ALA A 18 -42.90 -26.90 20.07
C ALA A 18 -42.36 -26.28 18.75
N GLY A 19 -42.85 -25.08 18.42
CA GLY A 19 -42.30 -24.27 17.33
C GLY A 19 -40.85 -23.93 17.64
N LEU A 20 -39.92 -24.61 17.00
CA LEU A 20 -38.51 -24.16 16.92
C LEU A 20 -38.46 -22.86 16.13
N SER A 21 -38.58 -21.73 16.83
CA SER A 21 -38.27 -20.44 16.30
C SER A 21 -36.76 -20.42 16.03
N VAL A 22 -36.36 -20.73 14.79
CA VAL A 22 -35.00 -20.46 14.31
C VAL A 22 -34.87 -18.95 14.26
N THR A 23 -34.38 -18.36 15.35
CA THR A 23 -33.89 -16.98 15.33
C THR A 23 -32.74 -16.94 14.33
N GLN A 24 -33.02 -16.48 13.11
CA GLN A 24 -31.97 -16.09 12.19
C GLN A 24 -31.17 -14.99 12.91
N ALA A 25 -30.01 -15.33 13.43
CA ALA A 25 -29.05 -14.37 13.93
C ALA A 25 -28.77 -13.41 12.75
N LYS A 26 -29.29 -12.21 12.85
CA LYS A 26 -29.00 -11.14 11.89
C LYS A 26 -27.49 -10.96 11.91
N ALA A 27 -26.81 -11.21 10.79
CA ALA A 27 -25.38 -11.01 10.71
C ALA A 27 -25.09 -9.57 11.17
N GLN A 28 -24.23 -9.44 12.18
CA GLN A 28 -23.93 -8.15 12.78
C GLN A 28 -23.23 -7.26 11.73
N ASP A 29 -23.71 -6.04 11.55
CA ASP A 29 -23.11 -5.05 10.67
C ASP A 29 -21.68 -4.76 11.14
N VAL A 30 -20.71 -4.91 10.24
CA VAL A 30 -19.28 -4.66 10.47
C VAL A 30 -18.95 -3.29 9.88
N LYS A 31 -18.86 -2.28 10.74
CA LYS A 31 -18.49 -0.92 10.34
C LYS A 31 -16.99 -0.76 10.37
N LEU A 32 -16.38 -0.35 9.26
CA LEU A 32 -14.93 -0.20 9.11
C LEU A 32 -14.58 1.20 8.60
N THR A 33 -13.54 1.78 9.16
CA THR A 33 -12.94 3.03 8.67
C THR A 33 -11.70 2.69 7.85
N TYR A 34 -11.63 3.19 6.61
CA TYR A 34 -10.53 2.98 5.68
C TYR A 34 -9.79 4.30 5.40
N PHE A 35 -8.59 4.43 5.96
CA PHE A 35 -7.70 5.56 5.67
C PHE A 35 -6.94 5.31 4.36
N THR A 36 -7.19 6.18 3.37
CA THR A 36 -6.72 6.06 1.99
C THR A 36 -5.41 6.83 1.77
N GLY A 37 -5.37 7.72 0.80
CA GLY A 37 -4.23 8.57 0.46
C GLY A 37 -4.56 10.05 0.53
N PRO A 38 -3.58 10.91 0.26
CA PRO A 38 -3.81 12.34 0.13
C PRO A 38 -4.68 12.64 -1.09
N THR A 39 -5.42 13.75 -1.02
CA THR A 39 -6.26 14.23 -2.12
C THR A 39 -5.44 14.37 -3.41
N GLY A 40 -5.98 13.88 -4.52
CA GLY A 40 -5.31 13.84 -5.83
C GLY A 40 -4.37 12.64 -6.03
N GLY A 41 -4.14 11.82 -5.00
CA GLY A 41 -3.30 10.61 -5.11
C GLY A 41 -4.04 9.40 -5.67
N SER A 42 -3.29 8.47 -6.27
CA SER A 42 -3.81 7.21 -6.84
C SER A 42 -4.47 6.27 -5.82
N TRP A 43 -4.13 6.41 -4.54
CA TRP A 43 -4.71 5.58 -3.49
C TRP A 43 -6.21 5.83 -3.27
N ILE A 44 -6.71 7.05 -3.54
CA ILE A 44 -8.12 7.37 -3.36
C ILE A 44 -9.02 6.56 -4.30
N PRO A 45 -8.84 6.59 -5.65
CA PRO A 45 -9.66 5.80 -6.55
C PRO A 45 -9.49 4.28 -6.32
N ILE A 46 -8.28 3.80 -6.01
CA ILE A 46 -8.03 2.39 -5.70
C ILE A 46 -8.80 1.97 -4.44
N ALA A 47 -8.72 2.75 -3.37
CA ALA A 47 -9.45 2.46 -2.14
C ALA A 47 -10.97 2.54 -2.32
N GLY A 48 -11.46 3.43 -3.20
CA GLY A 48 -12.86 3.50 -3.58
C GLY A 48 -13.33 2.22 -4.27
N ALA A 49 -12.54 1.68 -5.20
CA ALA A 49 -12.82 0.41 -5.85
C ALA A 49 -12.78 -0.77 -4.88
N LEU A 50 -11.74 -0.86 -4.04
CA LEU A 50 -11.63 -1.92 -3.03
C LEU A 50 -12.81 -1.91 -2.07
N LYS A 51 -13.22 -0.74 -1.55
CA LYS A 51 -14.43 -0.60 -0.75
C LYS A 51 -15.65 -1.19 -1.46
N SER A 52 -15.89 -0.80 -2.70
CA SER A 52 -17.04 -1.27 -3.49
C SER A 52 -17.00 -2.80 -3.68
N ILE A 53 -15.84 -3.35 -3.99
CA ILE A 53 -15.62 -4.79 -4.14
C ILE A 53 -15.94 -5.54 -2.84
N TRP A 54 -15.42 -5.05 -1.70
CA TRP A 54 -15.61 -5.68 -0.40
C TRP A 54 -17.06 -5.63 0.08
N GLU A 55 -17.72 -4.47 -0.01
CA GLU A 55 -19.15 -4.31 0.36
C GLU A 55 -20.09 -5.10 -0.57
N LYS A 56 -19.68 -5.30 -1.83
CA LYS A 56 -20.42 -6.15 -2.77
C LYS A 56 -20.30 -7.63 -2.41
N ALA A 57 -19.12 -8.06 -2.00
CA ALA A 57 -18.81 -9.45 -1.66
C ALA A 57 -19.36 -9.87 -0.29
N ASP A 58 -19.35 -8.97 0.69
CA ASP A 58 -19.87 -9.21 2.04
C ASP A 58 -20.81 -8.07 2.45
N LYS A 59 -22.12 -8.36 2.48
CA LYS A 59 -23.17 -7.38 2.82
C LYS A 59 -23.18 -6.95 4.28
N ARG A 60 -22.40 -7.59 5.14
CA ARG A 60 -22.19 -7.15 6.53
C ARG A 60 -21.31 -5.91 6.60
N LEU A 61 -20.45 -5.67 5.58
CA LEU A 61 -19.48 -4.59 5.58
C LEU A 61 -20.14 -3.24 5.24
N SER A 62 -19.80 -2.26 6.03
CA SER A 62 -20.07 -0.83 5.77
C SER A 62 -18.76 -0.08 5.97
N ILE A 63 -18.13 0.37 4.87
CA ILE A 63 -16.79 0.96 4.88
C ILE A 63 -16.84 2.46 4.63
N GLU A 64 -16.27 3.24 5.52
CA GLU A 64 -16.11 4.69 5.37
C GLU A 64 -14.68 5.02 4.93
N ASN A 65 -14.51 5.56 3.71
CA ASN A 65 -13.21 6.03 3.24
C ASN A 65 -12.90 7.42 3.80
N ARG A 66 -11.68 7.59 4.35
CA ARG A 66 -11.16 8.87 4.82
C ARG A 66 -9.82 9.19 4.17
N PRO A 67 -9.53 10.46 3.84
CA PRO A 67 -8.20 10.86 3.40
C PRO A 67 -7.15 10.51 4.45
N GLY A 68 -5.95 10.12 3.97
CA GLY A 68 -4.87 9.72 4.86
C GLY A 68 -3.50 9.88 4.21
N ALA A 69 -2.50 9.33 4.86
CA ALA A 69 -1.14 9.21 4.35
C ALA A 69 -0.45 8.05 5.07
N GLY A 70 0.53 7.40 4.44
CA GLY A 70 1.11 6.15 4.91
C GLY A 70 1.29 6.02 6.43
N LEU A 71 2.08 6.90 7.06
CA LEU A 71 2.34 6.85 8.50
C LEU A 71 1.10 7.20 9.36
N VAL A 72 0.26 8.12 8.88
CA VAL A 72 -1.00 8.51 9.56
C VAL A 72 -1.95 7.31 9.62
N ASN A 73 -2.03 6.55 8.54
CA ASN A 73 -2.87 5.36 8.45
C ASN A 73 -2.41 4.27 9.43
N LEU A 74 -1.10 4.02 9.49
CA LEU A 74 -0.49 3.09 10.44
C LEU A 74 -0.83 3.44 11.88
N LYS A 75 -0.67 4.73 12.22
CA LYS A 75 -0.99 5.25 13.55
C LYS A 75 -2.48 5.11 13.87
N ALA A 76 -3.35 5.42 12.92
CA ALA A 76 -4.79 5.30 13.11
C ALA A 76 -5.22 3.85 13.40
N ILE A 77 -4.62 2.86 12.71
CA ILE A 77 -4.89 1.44 12.96
C ILE A 77 -4.33 1.00 14.32
N GLU A 78 -3.10 1.40 14.65
CA GLU A 78 -2.50 1.06 15.95
C GLU A 78 -3.34 1.57 17.13
N GLU A 79 -3.87 2.78 17.00
CA GLU A 79 -4.72 3.44 18.01
C GLU A 79 -6.20 2.97 17.97
N GLY A 80 -6.59 2.09 17.06
CA GLY A 80 -7.97 1.63 16.91
C GLY A 80 -8.95 2.68 16.37
N LYS A 81 -8.43 3.68 15.64
CA LYS A 81 -9.22 4.73 14.97
C LYS A 81 -9.57 4.38 13.53
N ALA A 82 -8.96 3.34 13.00
CA ALA A 82 -9.23 2.77 11.69
C ALA A 82 -9.00 1.26 11.71
N GLU A 83 -9.69 0.56 10.85
CA GLU A 83 -9.53 -0.88 10.67
C GLU A 83 -8.73 -1.22 9.42
N ILE A 84 -8.72 -0.33 8.42
CA ILE A 84 -8.07 -0.53 7.12
C ILE A 84 -7.24 0.71 6.78
N GLY A 85 -6.11 0.50 6.12
CA GLY A 85 -5.28 1.60 5.60
C GLY A 85 -4.51 1.24 4.34
N MET A 86 -4.23 2.24 3.52
CA MET A 86 -3.17 2.15 2.52
C MET A 86 -1.84 2.42 3.19
N GLY A 87 -0.82 1.67 2.84
CA GLY A 87 0.52 1.79 3.41
C GLY A 87 1.63 1.62 2.39
N ASN A 88 2.84 2.01 2.82
CA ASN A 88 4.09 1.69 2.16
C ASN A 88 4.82 0.67 3.03
N LEU A 89 5.29 -0.43 2.45
CA LEU A 89 5.90 -1.50 3.24
C LEU A 89 7.04 -1.00 4.13
N ILE A 90 7.92 -0.14 3.61
CA ILE A 90 9.04 0.40 4.40
C ILE A 90 8.57 1.20 5.62
N SER A 91 7.55 2.05 5.49
CA SER A 91 6.99 2.78 6.63
C SER A 91 6.31 1.85 7.64
N THR A 92 5.72 0.76 7.16
CA THR A 92 5.12 -0.26 8.03
C THR A 92 6.20 -1.03 8.80
N VAL A 93 7.28 -1.43 8.13
CA VAL A 93 8.44 -2.09 8.78
C VAL A 93 9.02 -1.19 9.87
N ASP A 94 9.23 0.09 9.57
CA ASP A 94 9.73 1.05 10.57
C ASP A 94 8.79 1.16 11.76
N ALA A 95 7.48 1.31 11.53
CA ALA A 95 6.49 1.44 12.59
C ALA A 95 6.43 0.19 13.49
N LEU A 96 6.50 -1.00 12.91
CA LEU A 96 6.54 -2.27 13.66
C LEU A 96 7.83 -2.43 14.48
N ASN A 97 8.91 -1.78 14.08
CA ASN A 97 10.18 -1.73 14.82
C ASN A 97 10.27 -0.55 15.79
N GLY A 98 9.23 0.26 15.92
CA GLY A 98 9.23 1.43 16.79
C GLY A 98 10.06 2.61 16.24
N ILE A 99 10.28 2.63 14.93
CA ILE A 99 11.09 3.65 14.23
C ILE A 99 10.17 4.59 13.48
N GLY A 100 10.48 5.88 13.49
CA GLY A 100 9.78 6.89 12.70
C GLY A 100 9.32 8.10 13.50
N GLN A 101 8.97 9.17 12.81
CA GLN A 101 8.53 10.41 13.43
C GLN A 101 7.22 10.20 14.21
N GLY A 102 7.27 10.49 15.52
CA GLY A 102 6.10 10.37 16.40
C GLY A 102 5.76 8.93 16.79
N ILE A 103 6.62 7.95 16.47
CA ILE A 103 6.52 6.57 16.92
C ILE A 103 7.39 6.43 18.18
N THR A 104 6.77 6.08 19.30
CA THR A 104 7.44 5.97 20.61
C THR A 104 7.64 4.53 21.06
N LYS A 105 7.00 3.57 20.39
CA LYS A 105 7.08 2.13 20.64
C LYS A 105 6.70 1.35 19.38
N PRO A 106 7.15 0.08 19.25
CA PRO A 106 6.71 -0.80 18.18
C PRO A 106 5.19 -0.90 18.09
N TYR A 107 4.66 -0.81 16.87
CA TYR A 107 3.24 -1.08 16.62
C TYR A 107 2.98 -2.59 16.62
N VAL A 108 1.85 -3.00 17.17
CA VAL A 108 1.49 -4.42 17.33
C VAL A 108 0.14 -4.78 16.71
N ASN A 109 -0.66 -3.76 16.36
CA ASN A 109 -2.01 -3.96 15.82
C ASN A 109 -2.09 -3.75 14.30
N VAL A 110 -0.96 -3.69 13.59
CA VAL A 110 -0.91 -3.51 12.13
C VAL A 110 -0.50 -4.82 11.48
N CYS A 111 -1.40 -5.40 10.68
CA CYS A 111 -1.17 -6.62 9.90
C CYS A 111 -1.26 -6.33 8.40
N HIS A 112 -0.55 -7.13 7.60
CA HIS A 112 -0.61 -7.09 6.14
C HIS A 112 -1.84 -7.82 5.62
N LEU A 113 -2.59 -7.18 4.70
CA LEU A 113 -3.65 -7.85 3.96
C LEU A 113 -3.13 -8.33 2.61
N ALA A 114 -2.66 -7.42 1.77
CA ALA A 114 -2.19 -7.73 0.42
C ALA A 114 -1.27 -6.64 -0.11
N ASN A 115 -0.32 -7.01 -0.97
CA ASN A 115 0.37 -6.06 -1.82
C ASN A 115 -0.61 -5.46 -2.83
N ILE A 116 -0.33 -4.25 -3.30
CA ILE A 116 -1.14 -3.59 -4.32
C ILE A 116 -0.32 -3.41 -5.60
N TYR A 117 0.78 -2.69 -5.53
CA TYR A 117 1.68 -2.49 -6.65
C TYR A 117 3.06 -2.04 -6.16
N PRO A 118 4.11 -2.23 -6.99
CA PRO A 118 5.43 -1.74 -6.67
C PRO A 118 5.48 -0.21 -6.75
N GLN A 119 6.07 0.41 -5.74
CA GLN A 119 6.51 1.80 -5.75
C GLN A 119 8.00 1.83 -6.01
N VAL A 120 8.39 2.40 -7.14
CA VAL A 120 9.75 2.36 -7.65
C VAL A 120 10.44 3.69 -7.41
N GLN A 121 11.62 3.66 -6.80
CA GLN A 121 12.50 4.82 -6.69
C GLN A 121 13.03 5.17 -8.06
N GLN A 122 12.86 6.41 -8.47
CA GLN A 122 13.28 6.93 -9.77
C GLN A 122 14.13 8.16 -9.55
N ILE A 123 15.31 8.18 -10.16
CA ILE A 123 16.28 9.27 -10.01
C ILE A 123 16.57 9.83 -11.40
N ALA A 124 15.95 10.98 -11.69
CA ALA A 124 16.06 11.66 -12.97
C ALA A 124 17.03 12.84 -12.85
N ALA A 125 18.18 12.74 -13.49
CA ALA A 125 19.19 13.80 -13.55
C ALA A 125 19.14 14.54 -14.88
N ARG A 126 19.55 15.81 -14.89
CA ARG A 126 19.73 16.60 -16.11
C ARG A 126 20.90 16.04 -16.92
N GLY A 127 20.63 15.57 -18.13
CA GLY A 127 21.62 14.98 -19.03
C GLY A 127 22.68 15.99 -19.54
N ASP A 128 22.35 17.27 -19.49
CA ASP A 128 23.24 18.38 -19.93
C ASP A 128 24.21 18.88 -18.82
N GLN A 129 24.19 18.24 -17.62
CA GLN A 129 25.03 18.68 -16.48
C GLN A 129 26.15 17.68 -16.10
N GLY A 130 26.42 16.70 -16.95
CA GLY A 130 27.49 15.71 -16.71
C GLY A 130 27.29 14.83 -15.50
N ILE A 131 26.02 14.65 -15.04
CA ILE A 131 25.65 13.80 -13.92
C ILE A 131 25.44 12.38 -14.45
N ASN A 132 26.34 11.46 -14.12
CA ASN A 132 26.32 10.07 -14.59
C ASN A 132 26.05 9.05 -13.48
N ALA A 133 26.32 9.41 -12.24
CA ALA A 133 26.17 8.55 -11.06
C ALA A 133 25.72 9.36 -9.84
N LEU A 134 25.31 8.67 -8.77
CA LEU A 134 24.90 9.31 -7.52
C LEU A 134 26.04 10.10 -6.85
N ALA A 135 27.30 9.70 -7.07
CA ALA A 135 28.46 10.42 -6.54
C ALA A 135 28.63 11.83 -7.15
N ASP A 136 28.14 12.03 -8.38
CA ASP A 136 28.22 13.32 -9.09
C ASP A 136 27.24 14.38 -8.53
N LEU A 137 26.40 13.99 -7.57
CA LEU A 137 25.40 14.88 -6.98
C LEU A 137 26.00 15.89 -5.99
N LYS A 138 27.27 15.74 -5.59
CA LYS A 138 27.93 16.72 -4.73
C LYS A 138 27.89 18.11 -5.35
N GLY A 139 27.41 19.10 -4.60
CA GLY A 139 27.25 20.49 -5.06
C GLY A 139 26.08 20.71 -6.04
N LYS A 140 25.29 19.69 -6.38
CA LYS A 140 24.10 19.81 -7.24
C LYS A 140 22.84 20.11 -6.43
N SER A 141 21.79 20.59 -7.12
CA SER A 141 20.47 20.83 -6.50
C SER A 141 19.56 19.63 -6.69
N LEU A 142 18.92 19.20 -5.59
CA LEU A 142 18.00 18.07 -5.53
C LEU A 142 16.56 18.54 -5.39
N GLY A 143 15.63 17.92 -6.14
CA GLY A 143 14.19 17.94 -5.90
C GLY A 143 13.73 16.64 -5.27
N THR A 144 12.91 16.72 -4.21
CA THR A 144 12.23 15.59 -3.57
C THR A 144 10.89 16.04 -3.00
N LEU A 145 10.06 15.13 -2.51
CA LEU A 145 8.78 15.49 -1.91
C LEU A 145 8.94 16.22 -0.56
N PRO A 146 7.87 16.84 -0.04
CA PRO A 146 7.92 17.51 1.27
C PRO A 146 8.39 16.61 2.40
N ARG A 147 9.02 17.22 3.41
CA ARG A 147 9.57 16.52 4.58
C ARG A 147 8.52 15.64 5.26
N GLY A 148 8.94 14.46 5.70
CA GLY A 148 8.07 13.44 6.29
C GLY A 148 7.31 12.58 5.28
N ASN A 149 7.43 12.87 3.97
CA ASN A 149 6.98 11.95 2.93
C ASN A 149 7.99 10.82 2.75
N THR A 150 7.49 9.61 2.49
CA THR A 150 8.33 8.41 2.28
C THR A 150 9.40 8.64 1.19
N THR A 151 9.07 9.35 0.12
CA THR A 151 10.02 9.70 -0.95
C THR A 151 11.18 10.54 -0.43
N GLU A 152 10.90 11.54 0.40
CA GLU A 152 11.93 12.39 1.00
C GLU A 152 12.84 11.60 1.95
N VAL A 153 12.25 10.75 2.78
CA VAL A 153 13.00 9.89 3.72
C VAL A 153 13.95 8.97 2.95
N VAL A 154 13.48 8.33 1.88
CA VAL A 154 14.31 7.45 1.04
C VAL A 154 15.38 8.24 0.29
N ALA A 155 15.05 9.42 -0.24
CA ALA A 155 16.04 10.30 -0.88
C ALA A 155 17.17 10.68 0.10
N SER A 156 16.81 11.00 1.36
CA SER A 156 17.81 11.25 2.41
C SER A 156 18.69 10.01 2.66
N TRP A 157 18.11 8.83 2.78
CA TRP A 157 18.87 7.59 3.00
C TRP A 157 19.81 7.27 1.83
N ILE A 158 19.37 7.47 0.59
CA ILE A 158 20.21 7.32 -0.61
C ILE A 158 21.37 8.30 -0.54
N MET A 159 21.10 9.57 -0.27
CA MET A 159 22.14 10.60 -0.20
C MET A 159 23.15 10.34 0.92
N ASP A 160 22.69 9.89 2.10
CA ASP A 160 23.56 9.51 3.21
C ASP A 160 24.45 8.31 2.84
N ALA A 161 23.90 7.29 2.16
CA ALA A 161 24.64 6.12 1.70
C ALA A 161 25.69 6.43 0.62
N THR A 162 25.54 7.54 -0.12
CA THR A 162 26.59 8.04 -1.03
C THR A 162 27.75 8.72 -0.30
N GLY A 163 27.60 9.05 0.97
CA GLY A 163 28.53 9.90 1.72
C GLY A 163 28.40 11.40 1.43
N VAL A 164 27.56 11.80 0.47
CA VAL A 164 27.32 13.22 0.15
C VAL A 164 26.36 13.85 1.16
N GLY A 165 25.29 13.12 1.52
CA GLY A 165 24.22 13.63 2.37
C GLY A 165 23.54 14.89 1.81
N TYR A 166 22.50 15.39 2.47
CA TYR A 166 21.89 16.65 2.06
C TYR A 166 22.82 17.87 2.24
N LYS A 167 23.77 17.79 3.17
CA LYS A 167 24.75 18.87 3.43
C LYS A 167 25.76 19.05 2.28
N GLY A 168 26.00 18.00 1.51
CA GLY A 168 26.90 18.06 0.36
C GLY A 168 26.24 18.57 -0.92
N LEU A 169 24.92 18.79 -0.91
CA LEU A 169 24.16 19.38 -2.01
C LEU A 169 24.20 20.91 -1.93
N SER A 170 24.05 21.58 -3.08
CA SER A 170 23.91 23.05 -3.10
C SER A 170 22.56 23.50 -2.55
N LYS A 171 21.51 22.71 -2.78
CA LYS A 171 20.15 22.97 -2.30
C LYS A 171 19.31 21.71 -2.36
N VAL A 172 18.42 21.51 -1.38
CA VAL A 172 17.33 20.54 -1.42
C VAL A 172 16.00 21.28 -1.52
N ASN A 173 15.23 20.98 -2.56
CA ASN A 173 13.92 21.57 -2.82
C ASN A 173 12.84 20.55 -2.49
N PHE A 174 11.95 20.89 -1.55
CA PHE A 174 10.84 20.07 -1.11
C PHE A 174 9.57 20.51 -1.84
N ALA A 175 9.18 19.79 -2.91
CA ALA A 175 8.13 20.24 -3.83
C ALA A 175 7.29 19.04 -4.32
N SER A 176 6.08 19.30 -4.80
CA SER A 176 5.26 18.30 -5.47
C SER A 176 5.96 17.76 -6.75
N ILE A 177 5.55 16.60 -7.25
CA ILE A 177 6.11 16.02 -8.49
C ILE A 177 5.94 16.99 -9.67
N ALA A 178 4.78 17.65 -9.78
CA ALA A 178 4.52 18.63 -10.82
C ALA A 178 5.43 19.86 -10.71
N ASP A 179 5.62 20.38 -9.49
CA ASP A 179 6.53 21.51 -9.26
C ASP A 179 7.98 21.12 -9.54
N GLN A 180 8.41 19.91 -9.16
CA GLN A 180 9.74 19.39 -9.51
C GLN A 180 9.93 19.33 -11.02
N ALA A 181 8.92 18.93 -11.81
CA ALA A 181 9.00 18.94 -13.27
C ALA A 181 9.21 20.37 -13.81
N ASN A 182 8.49 21.36 -13.30
CA ASN A 182 8.69 22.77 -13.67
C ASN A 182 10.09 23.26 -13.26
N MET A 183 10.51 23.00 -12.02
CA MET A 183 11.84 23.39 -11.53
C MET A 183 12.97 22.74 -12.33
N PHE A 184 12.81 21.51 -12.79
CA PHE A 184 13.76 20.79 -13.63
C PHE A 184 13.85 21.45 -15.02
N LYS A 185 12.70 21.74 -15.62
CA LYS A 185 12.61 22.48 -16.88
C LYS A 185 13.30 23.84 -16.80
N ASP A 186 13.08 24.60 -15.73
CA ASP A 186 13.62 25.94 -15.53
C ASP A 186 15.08 25.92 -15.05
N GLY A 187 15.65 24.72 -14.79
CA GLY A 187 17.06 24.59 -14.37
C GLY A 187 17.29 24.86 -12.89
N GLN A 188 16.24 24.97 -12.10
CA GLN A 188 16.32 25.21 -10.63
C GLN A 188 16.73 23.96 -9.85
N ILE A 189 16.47 22.76 -10.39
CA ILE A 189 16.97 21.50 -9.86
C ILE A 189 17.77 20.74 -10.91
N SER A 190 18.85 20.10 -10.47
CA SER A 190 19.74 19.26 -11.29
C SER A 190 19.31 17.81 -11.33
N VAL A 191 18.66 17.34 -10.27
CA VAL A 191 18.19 15.97 -10.10
C VAL A 191 16.86 15.96 -9.37
N SER A 192 15.99 15.02 -9.73
CA SER A 192 14.71 14.75 -9.05
C SER A 192 14.71 13.31 -8.57
N MET A 193 14.37 13.10 -7.30
CA MET A 193 14.15 11.79 -6.68
C MET A 193 12.67 11.62 -6.39
N ILE A 194 12.04 10.64 -7.03
CA ILE A 194 10.60 10.38 -6.97
C ILE A 194 10.37 8.89 -6.73
N ILE A 195 9.46 8.55 -5.81
CA ILE A 195 8.92 7.21 -5.68
C ILE A 195 7.49 7.23 -6.22
N SER A 196 7.23 6.41 -7.23
CA SER A 196 5.93 6.31 -7.89
C SER A 196 5.83 5.04 -8.72
N THR A 197 4.69 4.85 -9.39
CA THR A 197 4.50 3.84 -10.45
C THR A 197 5.32 4.20 -11.70
N LEU A 198 5.50 3.24 -12.61
CA LEU A 198 6.15 3.44 -13.90
C LEU A 198 5.12 3.43 -15.05
N PRO A 199 5.24 4.32 -16.04
CA PRO A 199 6.06 5.54 -16.01
C PRO A 199 5.43 6.62 -15.11
N THR A 200 6.26 7.51 -14.55
CA THR A 200 5.79 8.65 -13.77
C THR A 200 5.57 9.85 -14.69
N GLY A 201 4.36 10.45 -14.66
CA GLY A 201 4.03 11.61 -15.51
C GLY A 201 4.99 12.77 -15.38
N GLY A 202 5.36 13.15 -14.15
CA GLY A 202 6.33 14.25 -13.95
C GLY A 202 7.72 13.97 -14.53
N ILE A 203 8.20 12.71 -14.55
CA ILE A 203 9.46 12.36 -15.21
C ILE A 203 9.30 12.39 -16.74
N MET A 204 8.13 11.95 -17.25
CA MET A 204 7.81 12.13 -18.68
C MET A 204 7.87 13.62 -19.08
N ASP A 205 7.28 14.51 -18.26
CA ASP A 205 7.30 15.95 -18.51
C ASP A 205 8.74 16.52 -18.48
N MET A 206 9.57 16.08 -17.53
CA MET A 206 11.00 16.42 -17.49
C MET A 206 11.69 15.96 -18.78
N ALA A 207 11.53 14.70 -19.17
CA ALA A 207 12.19 14.10 -20.33
C ALA A 207 11.75 14.70 -21.67
N ASN A 208 10.50 15.15 -21.77
CA ASN A 208 9.98 15.86 -22.94
C ASN A 208 10.51 17.32 -23.02
N SER A 209 10.92 17.89 -21.89
CA SER A 209 11.39 19.27 -21.85
C SER A 209 12.90 19.42 -21.97
N ARG A 210 13.68 18.46 -21.47
CA ARG A 210 15.14 18.47 -21.45
C ARG A 210 15.70 17.04 -21.49
N PRO A 211 16.96 16.87 -21.94
CA PRO A 211 17.63 15.56 -21.84
C PRO A 211 17.64 15.07 -20.37
N VAL A 212 17.08 13.88 -20.13
CA VAL A 212 17.08 13.22 -18.84
C VAL A 212 18.02 12.01 -18.88
N ARG A 213 18.79 11.85 -17.82
CA ARG A 213 19.52 10.63 -17.51
C ARG A 213 18.94 10.00 -16.27
N MET A 214 18.44 8.78 -16.40
CA MET A 214 18.04 7.97 -15.24
C MET A 214 19.27 7.38 -14.58
N LEU A 215 19.42 7.55 -13.25
CA LEU A 215 20.58 7.09 -12.50
C LEU A 215 20.33 5.76 -11.82
N ASP A 216 21.34 4.89 -11.86
CA ASP A 216 21.36 3.61 -11.14
C ASP A 216 21.53 3.81 -9.63
N ILE A 217 20.94 2.92 -8.85
CA ILE A 217 21.28 2.68 -7.44
C ILE A 217 22.22 1.47 -7.39
N PRO A 218 23.53 1.66 -7.20
CA PRO A 218 24.51 0.58 -7.22
C PRO A 218 24.38 -0.32 -5.97
N ASP A 219 25.02 -1.52 -6.01
CA ASP A 219 24.87 -2.54 -5.00
C ASP A 219 25.27 -2.09 -3.59
N ASN A 220 26.32 -1.30 -3.47
CA ASN A 220 26.75 -0.77 -2.18
C ASN A 220 25.67 0.11 -1.54
N ILE A 221 25.00 0.98 -2.31
CA ILE A 221 23.90 1.82 -1.82
C ILE A 221 22.67 0.96 -1.51
N TYR A 222 22.32 0.01 -2.39
CA TYR A 222 21.24 -0.92 -2.14
C TYR A 222 21.42 -1.67 -0.81
N ASN A 223 22.59 -2.22 -0.57
CA ASN A 223 22.88 -2.98 0.64
C ASN A 223 22.72 -2.12 1.90
N GLU A 224 23.11 -0.84 1.87
CA GLU A 224 22.87 0.09 2.98
C GLU A 224 21.37 0.38 3.18
N LEU A 225 20.59 0.51 2.09
CA LEU A 225 19.14 0.69 2.20
C LEU A 225 18.46 -0.54 2.81
N VAL A 226 18.83 -1.76 2.39
CA VAL A 226 18.25 -3.01 2.94
C VAL A 226 18.64 -3.21 4.40
N LYS A 227 19.88 -2.89 4.79
CA LYS A 227 20.28 -2.90 6.21
C LYS A 227 19.45 -1.93 7.05
N LYS A 228 19.11 -0.78 6.48
CA LYS A 228 18.30 0.24 7.13
C LYS A 228 16.84 -0.16 7.23
N ASN A 229 16.30 -0.81 6.17
CA ASN A 229 14.91 -1.26 6.12
C ASN A 229 14.74 -2.46 5.19
N ALA A 230 14.31 -3.60 5.76
CA ALA A 230 14.11 -4.86 5.03
C ALA A 230 12.90 -4.85 4.07
N GLY A 231 12.17 -3.75 3.95
CA GLY A 231 11.07 -3.60 3.01
C GLY A 231 11.51 -3.28 1.58
N PHE A 232 12.79 -2.95 1.36
CA PHE A 232 13.33 -2.72 0.02
C PHE A 232 13.62 -4.02 -0.72
N SER A 233 13.39 -4.01 -2.03
CA SER A 233 13.84 -5.02 -2.97
C SER A 233 14.45 -4.38 -4.22
N ARG A 234 15.26 -5.13 -4.97
CA ARG A 234 15.79 -4.70 -6.26
C ARG A 234 14.66 -4.57 -7.28
N PHE A 235 14.84 -3.60 -8.17
CA PHE A 235 13.98 -3.41 -9.34
C PHE A 235 14.81 -2.90 -10.53
N THR A 236 14.40 -3.31 -11.71
CA THR A 236 14.98 -2.82 -12.98
C THR A 236 13.95 -1.99 -13.70
N ILE A 237 14.22 -0.71 -13.93
CA ILE A 237 13.42 0.13 -14.82
C ILE A 237 13.84 -0.23 -16.26
N PRO A 238 12.95 -0.81 -17.07
CA PRO A 238 13.30 -1.23 -18.43
C PRO A 238 13.73 -0.06 -19.29
N LYS A 239 14.68 -0.28 -20.18
CA LYS A 239 15.03 0.69 -21.23
C LYS A 239 13.80 1.13 -22.01
N GLY A 240 13.77 2.40 -22.43
CA GLY A 240 12.65 2.96 -23.17
C GLY A 240 11.43 3.32 -22.32
N THR A 241 11.51 3.18 -20.98
CA THR A 241 10.46 3.68 -20.09
C THR A 241 10.27 5.18 -20.21
N TYR A 242 11.38 5.91 -20.39
CA TYR A 242 11.37 7.36 -20.56
C TYR A 242 12.07 7.79 -21.86
N PRO A 243 11.69 8.91 -22.49
CA PRO A 243 12.41 9.48 -23.62
C PRO A 243 13.90 9.62 -23.33
N GLY A 244 14.75 9.13 -24.25
CA GLY A 244 16.20 9.18 -24.12
C GLY A 244 16.83 8.15 -23.16
N GLN A 245 16.03 7.29 -22.54
CA GLN A 245 16.54 6.18 -21.73
C GLN A 245 16.89 4.98 -22.64
N ASP A 246 18.17 4.77 -22.92
CA ASP A 246 18.71 3.77 -23.86
C ASP A 246 19.14 2.47 -23.19
N LYS A 247 19.16 2.40 -21.87
CA LYS A 247 19.55 1.22 -21.08
C LYS A 247 18.58 0.96 -19.93
N ASP A 248 18.60 -0.29 -19.42
CA ASP A 248 17.99 -0.65 -18.16
C ASP A 248 18.64 0.13 -17.00
N VAL A 249 17.86 0.48 -15.99
CA VAL A 249 18.33 1.20 -14.80
C VAL A 249 18.05 0.39 -13.54
N GLN A 250 19.09 0.08 -12.79
CA GLN A 250 18.97 -0.64 -11.53
C GLN A 250 18.56 0.31 -10.41
N THR A 251 17.50 -0.06 -9.69
CA THR A 251 16.95 0.76 -8.62
C THR A 251 16.39 -0.10 -7.48
N VAL A 252 15.62 0.51 -6.60
CA VAL A 252 14.92 -0.14 -5.52
C VAL A 252 13.43 0.11 -5.62
N GLN A 253 12.66 -0.83 -5.09
CA GLN A 253 11.23 -0.74 -4.91
C GLN A 253 10.80 -1.23 -3.54
N PHE A 254 9.58 -0.93 -3.18
CA PHE A 254 8.80 -1.56 -2.11
C PHE A 254 7.32 -1.54 -2.51
N PRO A 255 6.49 -2.49 -2.06
CA PRO A 255 5.08 -2.46 -2.40
C PRO A 255 4.33 -1.35 -1.66
N ALA A 256 3.40 -0.70 -2.37
CA ALA A 256 2.20 -0.19 -1.74
C ALA A 256 1.36 -1.40 -1.32
N HIS A 257 0.72 -1.34 -0.16
CA HIS A 257 -0.05 -2.45 0.36
C HIS A 257 -1.29 -1.99 1.12
N VAL A 258 -2.25 -2.89 1.27
CA VAL A 258 -3.33 -2.72 2.23
C VAL A 258 -2.89 -3.31 3.56
N ILE A 259 -3.04 -2.51 4.59
CA ILE A 259 -2.85 -2.88 5.99
C ILE A 259 -4.20 -2.91 6.70
N VAL A 260 -4.31 -3.79 7.67
CA VAL A 260 -5.53 -3.95 8.46
C VAL A 260 -5.19 -4.08 9.94
N SER A 261 -6.16 -3.77 10.80
CA SER A 261 -6.07 -4.12 12.22
C SER A 261 -5.93 -5.64 12.36
N CYS A 262 -4.93 -6.08 13.13
CA CYS A 262 -4.75 -7.50 13.45
C CYS A 262 -5.91 -8.10 14.26
N LYS A 263 -6.82 -7.26 14.74
CA LYS A 263 -8.01 -7.64 15.53
C LYS A 263 -9.24 -7.88 14.69
N LEU A 264 -9.20 -7.63 13.37
CA LEU A 264 -10.32 -7.93 12.50
C LEU A 264 -10.61 -9.45 12.49
N PRO A 265 -11.88 -9.87 12.33
CA PRO A 265 -12.21 -11.27 12.19
C PRO A 265 -11.52 -11.92 10.97
N ASP A 266 -11.03 -13.15 11.14
CA ASP A 266 -10.31 -13.87 10.08
C ASP A 266 -11.17 -14.10 8.83
N ASP A 267 -12.47 -14.38 8.99
CA ASP A 267 -13.40 -14.57 7.88
C ASP A 267 -13.61 -13.31 7.06
N VAL A 268 -13.65 -12.15 7.73
CA VAL A 268 -13.75 -10.83 7.07
C VAL A 268 -12.50 -10.57 6.21
N VAL A 269 -11.31 -10.72 6.79
CA VAL A 269 -10.06 -10.43 6.06
C VAL A 269 -9.78 -11.47 4.97
N TYR A 270 -10.15 -12.75 5.19
CA TYR A 270 -10.14 -13.76 4.14
C TYR A 270 -11.04 -13.37 2.96
N GLY A 271 -12.27 -12.94 3.25
CA GLY A 271 -13.22 -12.46 2.25
C GLY A 271 -12.71 -11.24 1.48
N MET A 272 -12.05 -10.31 2.17
CA MET A 272 -11.42 -9.14 1.55
C MET A 272 -10.27 -9.53 0.60
N ALA A 273 -9.37 -10.42 1.04
CA ALA A 273 -8.27 -10.91 0.19
C ALA A 273 -8.79 -11.64 -1.04
N LYS A 274 -9.80 -12.51 -0.86
CA LYS A 274 -10.42 -13.25 -1.95
C LYS A 274 -11.10 -12.33 -2.96
N SER A 275 -11.99 -11.46 -2.50
CA SER A 275 -12.80 -10.64 -3.41
C SER A 275 -11.97 -9.62 -4.19
N MET A 276 -10.92 -9.04 -3.59
CA MET A 276 -10.03 -8.13 -4.32
C MET A 276 -9.24 -8.83 -5.43
N THR A 277 -8.83 -10.08 -5.23
CA THR A 277 -8.12 -10.85 -6.25
C THR A 277 -9.06 -11.37 -7.35
N ASP A 278 -10.28 -11.77 -6.99
CA ASP A 278 -11.32 -12.18 -7.95
C ASP A 278 -11.77 -11.00 -8.83
N ALA A 279 -11.73 -9.78 -8.30
CA ALA A 279 -12.11 -8.55 -9.01
C ALA A 279 -10.93 -7.85 -9.71
N LEU A 280 -9.82 -8.54 -9.97
CA LEU A 280 -8.65 -7.95 -10.64
C LEU A 280 -8.98 -7.24 -11.97
N PRO A 281 -9.88 -7.75 -12.86
CA PRO A 281 -10.29 -7.01 -14.07
C PRO A 281 -10.93 -5.64 -13.75
N GLU A 282 -11.71 -5.54 -12.68
CA GLU A 282 -12.30 -4.29 -12.21
C GLU A 282 -11.21 -3.33 -11.72
N LEU A 283 -10.24 -3.80 -10.95
CA LEU A 283 -9.10 -3.01 -10.49
C LEU A 283 -8.25 -2.48 -11.65
N VAL A 284 -8.04 -3.29 -12.71
CA VAL A 284 -7.35 -2.86 -13.94
C VAL A 284 -8.06 -1.69 -14.61
N SER A 285 -9.40 -1.68 -14.60
CA SER A 285 -10.19 -0.58 -15.19
C SER A 285 -10.05 0.73 -14.37
N VAL A 286 -9.80 0.62 -13.07
CA VAL A 286 -9.60 1.78 -12.18
C VAL A 286 -8.18 2.34 -12.30
N ASN A 287 -7.18 1.46 -12.41
CA ASN A 287 -5.79 1.87 -12.55
C ASN A 287 -4.98 0.81 -13.30
N SER A 288 -4.34 1.23 -14.39
CA SER A 288 -3.53 0.35 -15.24
C SER A 288 -2.34 -0.32 -14.52
N VAL A 289 -1.98 0.12 -13.33
CA VAL A 289 -0.92 -0.48 -12.51
C VAL A 289 -1.22 -1.93 -12.14
N PHE A 290 -2.50 -2.34 -12.17
CA PHE A 290 -2.91 -3.73 -11.93
C PHE A 290 -2.80 -4.62 -13.17
N LYS A 291 -2.49 -4.05 -14.35
CA LYS A 291 -2.37 -4.82 -15.58
C LYS A 291 -1.22 -5.84 -15.49
N GLY A 292 -1.55 -7.10 -15.73
CA GLY A 292 -0.58 -8.20 -15.66
C GLY A 292 -0.32 -8.75 -14.26
N GLN A 293 -0.94 -8.19 -13.23
CA GLN A 293 -0.87 -8.74 -11.88
C GLN A 293 -1.72 -10.01 -11.74
N SER A 294 -1.39 -10.81 -10.76
CA SER A 294 -2.03 -12.07 -10.42
C SER A 294 -2.21 -12.20 -8.90
N VAL A 295 -2.90 -13.23 -8.46
CA VAL A 295 -3.02 -13.53 -7.02
C VAL A 295 -1.65 -13.69 -6.34
N LYS A 296 -0.63 -14.14 -7.08
CA LYS A 296 0.75 -14.29 -6.55
C LYS A 296 1.38 -12.94 -6.21
N ASP A 297 1.07 -11.90 -6.98
CA ASP A 297 1.61 -10.56 -6.72
C ASP A 297 0.98 -9.95 -5.47
N PHE A 298 -0.33 -10.13 -5.28
CA PHE A 298 -1.04 -9.69 -4.07
C PHE A 298 -0.58 -10.43 -2.81
N GLY A 299 -0.34 -11.75 -2.90
CA GLY A 299 0.10 -12.61 -1.80
C GLY A 299 1.62 -12.73 -1.67
N ALA A 300 2.40 -12.05 -2.51
CA ALA A 300 3.86 -12.16 -2.46
C ALA A 300 4.40 -11.84 -1.06
N LYS A 301 5.30 -12.72 -0.58
CA LYS A 301 5.87 -12.64 0.77
C LYS A 301 6.54 -11.28 1.00
N VAL A 302 6.23 -10.68 2.13
CA VAL A 302 6.81 -9.43 2.61
C VAL A 302 7.46 -9.61 3.99
N SER A 303 8.22 -8.62 4.44
CA SER A 303 8.96 -8.67 5.72
C SER A 303 8.09 -8.41 6.96
N ILE A 304 6.77 -8.36 6.81
CA ILE A 304 5.82 -8.13 7.89
C ILE A 304 4.78 -9.25 7.97
N LYS A 305 4.12 -9.37 9.12
CA LYS A 305 3.13 -10.41 9.37
C LYS A 305 1.85 -10.17 8.58
N PHE A 306 1.40 -11.19 7.84
CA PHE A 306 0.05 -11.21 7.28
C PHE A 306 -1.00 -11.33 8.38
N HIS A 307 -2.19 -10.77 8.13
CA HIS A 307 -3.37 -11.11 8.92
C HIS A 307 -3.72 -12.60 8.71
N PRO A 308 -4.12 -13.37 9.76
CA PRO A 308 -4.35 -14.80 9.61
C PRO A 308 -5.35 -15.15 8.50
N GLY A 309 -6.43 -14.38 8.35
CA GLY A 309 -7.40 -14.57 7.26
C GLY A 309 -6.80 -14.39 5.87
N ALA A 310 -5.94 -13.38 5.67
CA ALA A 310 -5.25 -13.15 4.41
C ALA A 310 -4.20 -14.24 4.14
N GLU A 311 -3.42 -14.58 5.15
CA GLU A 311 -2.41 -15.66 5.09
C GLU A 311 -3.03 -16.98 4.64
N LYS A 312 -4.17 -17.36 5.25
CA LYS A 312 -4.92 -18.56 4.89
C LYS A 312 -5.31 -18.55 3.42
N TYR A 313 -5.92 -17.46 2.93
CA TYR A 313 -6.34 -17.35 1.53
C TYR A 313 -5.16 -17.47 0.57
N PHE A 314 -4.07 -16.73 0.79
CA PHE A 314 -2.92 -16.75 -0.12
C PHE A 314 -2.17 -18.08 -0.11
N LYS A 315 -2.09 -18.78 1.03
CA LYS A 315 -1.57 -20.16 1.10
C LYS A 315 -2.42 -21.15 0.30
N GLU A 316 -3.76 -21.07 0.42
CA GLU A 316 -4.68 -21.90 -0.38
C GLU A 316 -4.53 -21.66 -1.88
N LYS A 317 -4.10 -20.47 -2.29
CA LYS A 317 -3.86 -20.11 -3.70
C LYS A 317 -2.42 -20.37 -4.17
N GLY A 318 -1.54 -20.86 -3.32
CA GLY A 318 -0.12 -21.04 -3.64
C GLY A 318 0.59 -19.73 -3.98
N ALA A 319 0.16 -18.64 -3.35
CA ALA A 319 0.68 -17.28 -3.57
C ALA A 319 1.57 -16.81 -2.41
N LEU A 320 1.64 -17.58 -1.32
CA LEU A 320 2.45 -17.32 -0.13
C LEU A 320 3.21 -18.58 0.28
#